data_f9aabae819d2d04d480e1e29ad199995
#
_entry.id   f9aabae819d2d04d480e1e29ad199995
#
_cell.length_a   1.000
_cell.length_b   1.000
_cell.length_c   1.000
_cell.angle_alpha   90.00
_cell.angle_beta   90.00
_cell.angle_gamma   90.00
#
_symmetry.space_group_name_H-M   'P 1'
#
loop_
_entity.id
_entity.type
_entity.pdbx_description
1 polymer ?
#
loop_
_entity_poly.entity_id
_entity_poly.type
_entity_poly.pdbx_seq_one_letter_code
_entity_poly.pdbx_strand_id
1 'polypeptide(L)'
;IEIKSTGKFAGYVGLNKLKDDLPPSPCIEIGWRLLKCHWGFGYATEAGKRALKYAFNILHLNEVVAFTTLKNKKSIAVMHRLGMIDVHKNFMHPNIDLSSSLCEHVLYKITKNMWEIFQEE
;
A
#
# COMPACT_ATOMS: atom_id res chain seq x y z
N ILE A 1 2.28 -13.82 -2.56
CA ILE A 1 2.40 -13.69 -4.03
C ILE A 1 3.20 -14.86 -4.57
N GLU A 2 2.58 -15.63 -5.41
CA GLU A 2 3.21 -16.77 -6.09
C GLU A 2 3.18 -16.51 -7.60
N ILE A 3 4.30 -16.75 -8.27
CA ILE A 3 4.39 -16.60 -9.72
C ILE A 3 3.78 -17.84 -10.38
N LYS A 4 2.64 -17.70 -11.05
CA LYS A 4 1.90 -18.82 -11.61
C LYS A 4 2.71 -19.68 -12.58
N SER A 5 3.54 -19.05 -13.42
CA SER A 5 4.32 -19.76 -14.43
C SER A 5 5.43 -20.63 -13.85
N THR A 6 5.94 -20.30 -12.66
CA THR A 6 7.08 -21.01 -12.05
C THR A 6 6.79 -21.63 -10.68
N GLY A 7 5.69 -21.25 -10.04
CA GLY A 7 5.37 -21.65 -8.68
C GLY A 7 6.26 -21.05 -7.62
N LYS A 8 7.12 -20.09 -7.97
CA LYS A 8 8.05 -19.49 -7.03
C LYS A 8 7.40 -18.40 -6.18
N PHE A 9 7.79 -18.35 -4.91
CA PHE A 9 7.39 -17.29 -3.99
C PHE A 9 8.07 -15.97 -4.39
N ALA A 10 7.26 -14.92 -4.58
CA ALA A 10 7.77 -13.61 -4.98
C ALA A 10 7.72 -12.59 -3.85
N GLY A 11 6.81 -12.73 -2.91
CA GLY A 11 6.62 -11.78 -1.82
C GLY A 11 5.23 -11.88 -1.23
N TYR A 12 4.81 -10.83 -0.52
CA TYR A 12 3.46 -10.79 0.05
C TYR A 12 2.82 -9.42 -0.10
N VAL A 13 1.49 -9.41 -0.04
CA VAL A 13 0.66 -8.24 0.11
C VAL A 13 -0.29 -8.51 1.27
N GLY A 14 -0.65 -7.50 2.03
CA GLY A 14 -1.55 -7.68 3.16
C GLY A 14 -2.34 -6.44 3.49
N LEU A 15 -3.44 -6.66 4.19
CA LEU A 15 -4.27 -5.61 4.79
C LEU A 15 -4.11 -5.71 6.30
N ASN A 16 -3.70 -4.63 6.95
CA ASN A 16 -3.44 -4.62 8.38
C ASN A 16 -4.18 -3.49 9.06
N LYS A 17 -4.78 -3.79 10.21
CA LYS A 17 -5.32 -2.75 11.08
C LYS A 17 -4.16 -2.00 11.72
N LEU A 18 -4.12 -0.69 11.56
CA LEU A 18 -3.05 0.13 12.13
C LEU A 18 -3.18 0.23 13.65
N LYS A 19 -2.04 0.31 14.33
CA LYS A 19 -1.97 0.54 15.76
C LYS A 19 -2.37 1.99 16.07
N ASP A 20 -2.92 2.22 17.26
CA ASP A 20 -3.39 3.53 17.66
C ASP A 20 -2.28 4.60 17.74
N ASP A 21 -1.03 4.18 17.90
CA ASP A 21 0.11 5.10 17.97
C ASP A 21 0.62 5.58 16.60
N LEU A 22 0.08 5.05 15.49
CA LEU A 22 0.44 5.50 14.14
C LEU A 22 -0.48 6.63 13.70
N PRO A 23 0.05 7.76 13.18
CA PRO A 23 -0.76 8.94 12.85
C PRO A 23 -1.99 8.72 11.97
N PRO A 24 -1.99 7.83 10.96
CA PRO A 24 -3.22 7.60 10.18
C PRO A 24 -4.24 6.72 10.89
N SER A 25 -3.97 6.24 12.09
CA SER A 25 -4.87 5.38 12.87
C SER A 25 -6.13 6.14 13.34
N PRO A 26 -7.30 5.45 13.48
CA PRO A 26 -7.54 4.04 13.18
C PRO A 26 -7.94 3.85 11.71
N CYS A 27 -7.27 2.98 11.01
CA CYS A 27 -7.59 2.66 9.62
C CYS A 27 -6.95 1.34 9.20
N ILE A 28 -7.30 0.88 8.01
CA ILE A 28 -6.73 -0.33 7.44
C ILE A 28 -5.67 0.07 6.41
N GLU A 29 -4.47 -0.47 6.57
CA GLU A 29 -3.35 -0.23 5.69
C GLU A 29 -3.20 -1.39 4.71
N ILE A 30 -2.90 -1.07 3.44
CA ILE A 30 -2.41 -2.05 2.49
C ILE A 30 -0.88 -1.93 2.42
N GLY A 31 -0.20 -3.07 2.47
CA GLY A 31 1.26 -3.11 2.34
C GLY A 31 1.69 -4.27 1.46
N TRP A 32 2.90 -4.16 0.92
CA TRP A 32 3.49 -5.19 0.07
C TRP A 32 4.99 -5.24 0.26
N ARG A 33 5.56 -6.43 0.00
CA ARG A 33 7.01 -6.63 -0.03
C ARG A 33 7.32 -7.73 -1.04
N LEU A 34 8.25 -7.44 -1.94
CA LEU A 34 8.72 -8.39 -2.94
C LEU A 34 10.20 -8.69 -2.73
N LEU A 35 10.60 -9.93 -3.03
CA LEU A 35 12.01 -10.25 -3.18
C LEU A 35 12.57 -9.41 -4.33
N LYS A 36 13.79 -8.89 -4.14
CA LYS A 36 14.41 -7.94 -5.08
C LYS A 36 14.47 -8.49 -6.52
N CYS A 37 14.73 -9.80 -6.68
CA CYS A 37 14.80 -10.44 -7.98
C CYS A 37 13.45 -10.46 -8.72
N HIS A 38 12.35 -10.14 -8.07
CA HIS A 38 11.01 -10.10 -8.67
C HIS A 38 10.48 -8.68 -8.87
N TRP A 39 11.32 -7.67 -8.66
CA TRP A 39 10.93 -6.27 -8.96
C TRP A 39 10.84 -6.04 -10.46
N GLY A 40 10.00 -5.10 -10.86
CA GLY A 40 9.91 -4.67 -12.25
C GLY A 40 8.95 -5.48 -13.12
N PHE A 41 8.24 -6.46 -12.56
CA PHE A 41 7.30 -7.30 -13.30
C PHE A 41 5.83 -6.98 -13.02
N GLY A 42 5.54 -5.97 -12.20
CA GLY A 42 4.17 -5.60 -11.88
C GLY A 42 3.48 -6.47 -10.84
N TYR A 43 4.20 -7.36 -10.16
CA TYR A 43 3.59 -8.29 -9.21
C TYR A 43 2.95 -7.59 -8.01
N ALA A 44 3.59 -6.57 -7.46
CA ALA A 44 3.03 -5.82 -6.33
C ALA A 44 1.73 -5.10 -6.73
N THR A 45 1.70 -4.51 -7.91
CA THR A 45 0.51 -3.84 -8.44
C THR A 45 -0.63 -4.83 -8.66
N GLU A 46 -0.34 -5.97 -9.28
CA GLU A 46 -1.35 -7.01 -9.50
C GLU A 46 -1.93 -7.53 -8.19
N ALA A 47 -1.07 -7.88 -7.24
CA ALA A 47 -1.50 -8.38 -5.93
C ALA A 47 -2.22 -7.29 -5.13
N GLY A 48 -1.79 -6.03 -5.22
CA GLY A 48 -2.43 -4.89 -4.58
C GLY A 48 -3.85 -4.67 -5.10
N LYS A 49 -4.07 -4.81 -6.41
CA LYS A 49 -5.41 -4.72 -7.01
C LYS A 49 -6.35 -5.76 -6.43
N ARG A 50 -5.86 -6.99 -6.27
CA ARG A 50 -6.65 -8.08 -5.67
C ARG A 50 -6.98 -7.79 -4.20
N ALA A 51 -6.02 -7.28 -3.45
CA ALA A 51 -6.23 -6.93 -2.05
C ALA A 51 -7.26 -5.81 -1.90
N LEU A 52 -7.22 -4.78 -2.75
CA LEU A 52 -8.22 -3.71 -2.73
C LEU A 52 -9.61 -4.23 -3.08
N LYS A 53 -9.72 -5.12 -4.05
CA LYS A 53 -11.00 -5.74 -4.40
C LYS A 53 -11.58 -6.49 -3.21
N TYR A 54 -10.75 -7.25 -2.50
CA TYR A 54 -11.16 -7.94 -1.28
C TYR A 54 -11.59 -6.95 -0.20
N ALA A 55 -10.81 -5.88 0.01
CA ALA A 55 -11.10 -4.87 1.03
C ALA A 55 -12.46 -4.22 0.81
N PHE A 56 -12.78 -3.84 -0.41
CA PHE A 56 -14.01 -3.11 -0.70
C PHE A 56 -15.22 -4.02 -0.92
N ASN A 57 -15.03 -5.17 -1.58
CA ASN A 57 -16.16 -6.06 -1.91
C ASN A 57 -16.48 -7.10 -0.85
N ILE A 58 -15.48 -7.56 -0.10
CA ILE A 58 -15.66 -8.60 0.91
C ILE A 58 -15.67 -8.02 2.32
N LEU A 59 -14.69 -7.19 2.66
CA LEU A 59 -14.61 -6.57 3.98
C LEU A 59 -15.49 -5.33 4.11
N HIS A 60 -16.03 -4.83 3.00
CA HIS A 60 -16.90 -3.64 2.96
C HIS A 60 -16.27 -2.40 3.61
N LEU A 61 -14.97 -2.21 3.42
CA LEU A 61 -14.28 -1.05 3.95
C LEU A 61 -14.66 0.22 3.16
N ASN A 62 -14.59 1.38 3.81
CA ASN A 62 -14.86 2.67 3.18
C ASN A 62 -13.60 3.29 2.58
N GLU A 63 -12.45 2.98 3.15
CA GLU A 63 -11.16 3.47 2.66
C GLU A 63 -10.03 2.54 3.07
N VAL A 64 -8.94 2.63 2.32
CA VAL A 64 -7.69 1.92 2.60
C VAL A 64 -6.56 2.93 2.46
N VAL A 65 -5.58 2.87 3.35
CA VAL A 65 -4.41 3.75 3.31
C VAL A 65 -3.16 2.94 3.02
N ALA A 66 -2.12 3.62 2.57
CA ALA A 66 -0.78 3.09 2.44
C ALA A 66 0.22 4.17 2.79
N PHE A 67 1.34 3.77 3.37
CA PHE A 67 2.40 4.73 3.68
C PHE A 67 3.76 4.08 3.47
N THR A 68 4.75 4.92 3.18
CA THR A 68 6.12 4.50 3.01
C THR A 68 7.03 5.71 3.21
N THR A 69 8.34 5.49 3.28
CA THR A 69 9.28 6.61 3.39
C THR A 69 9.25 7.45 2.12
N LEU A 70 9.58 8.75 2.25
CA LEU A 70 9.66 9.66 1.11
C LEU A 70 10.60 9.16 0.01
N LYS A 71 11.61 8.39 0.38
CA LYS A 71 12.64 7.91 -0.55
C LYS A 71 12.26 6.65 -1.30
N ASN A 72 11.20 5.97 -0.88
CA ASN A 72 10.79 4.70 -1.50
C ASN A 72 9.96 4.95 -2.77
N LYS A 73 10.65 5.34 -3.84
CA LYS A 73 10.00 5.71 -5.11
C LYS A 73 9.23 4.54 -5.74
N LYS A 74 9.71 3.31 -5.57
CA LYS A 74 9.06 2.13 -6.13
C LYS A 74 7.70 1.85 -5.48
N SER A 75 7.63 1.93 -4.16
CA SER A 75 6.34 1.77 -3.45
C SER A 75 5.38 2.90 -3.79
N ILE A 76 5.87 4.14 -3.88
CA ILE A 76 5.03 5.27 -4.28
C ILE A 76 4.47 5.05 -5.69
N ALA A 77 5.26 4.53 -6.62
CA ALA A 77 4.78 4.20 -7.97
C ALA A 77 3.69 3.14 -7.95
N VAL A 78 3.80 2.12 -7.08
CA VAL A 78 2.75 1.11 -6.92
C VAL A 78 1.47 1.76 -6.40
N MET A 79 1.56 2.65 -5.40
CA MET A 79 0.39 3.37 -4.87
C MET A 79 -0.34 4.14 -5.99
N HIS A 80 0.40 4.83 -6.86
CA HIS A 80 -0.19 5.52 -8.01
C HIS A 80 -0.89 4.56 -8.97
N ARG A 81 -0.27 3.42 -9.27
CA ARG A 81 -0.87 2.42 -10.17
C ARG A 81 -2.12 1.78 -9.59
N LEU A 82 -2.26 1.75 -8.28
CA LEU A 82 -3.46 1.26 -7.61
C LEU A 82 -4.58 2.31 -7.58
N GLY A 83 -4.32 3.53 -8.02
CA GLY A 83 -5.31 4.61 -7.99
C GLY A 83 -5.36 5.37 -6.68
N MET A 84 -4.38 5.16 -5.79
CA MET A 84 -4.31 5.87 -4.52
C MET A 84 -3.81 7.30 -4.74
N ILE A 85 -4.24 8.22 -3.88
CA ILE A 85 -3.83 9.62 -3.94
C ILE A 85 -3.03 10.01 -2.70
N ASP A 86 -2.07 10.92 -2.90
CA ASP A 86 -1.30 11.53 -1.82
C ASP A 86 -2.23 12.42 -1.00
N VAL A 87 -2.30 12.16 0.30
CA VAL A 87 -3.12 12.94 1.22
C VAL A 87 -2.48 14.30 1.52
N HIS A 88 -1.17 14.46 1.21
CA HIS A 88 -0.38 15.65 1.50
C HIS A 88 -0.26 15.94 3.01
N LYS A 89 -0.23 14.88 3.82
CA LYS A 89 -0.05 14.95 5.27
C LYS A 89 1.03 13.95 5.67
N ASN A 90 2.28 14.30 5.35
CA ASN A 90 3.42 13.47 5.74
C ASN A 90 3.51 13.39 7.27
N PHE A 91 4.04 12.29 7.76
CA PHE A 91 4.17 12.09 9.19
C PHE A 91 5.52 11.45 9.53
N MET A 92 5.93 11.60 10.79
CA MET A 92 7.14 10.98 11.31
C MET A 92 6.75 9.64 11.95
N HIS A 93 7.33 8.54 11.47
CA HIS A 93 6.99 7.21 12.00
C HIS A 93 7.47 7.10 13.45
N PRO A 94 6.59 6.75 14.41
CA PRO A 94 6.91 6.76 15.84
C PRO A 94 7.99 5.75 16.25
N ASN A 95 8.17 4.68 15.46
CA ASN A 95 9.14 3.63 15.76
C ASN A 95 10.50 3.84 15.09
N ILE A 96 10.71 5.00 14.43
CA ILE A 96 11.96 5.32 13.75
C ILE A 96 12.53 6.61 14.36
N ASP A 97 13.85 6.62 14.60
CA ASP A 97 14.53 7.78 15.16
C ASP A 97 14.27 9.02 14.29
N LEU A 98 13.91 10.14 14.93
CA LEU A 98 13.64 11.39 14.24
C LEU A 98 14.83 11.92 13.44
N SER A 99 16.07 11.56 13.82
CA SER A 99 17.27 11.94 13.07
C SER A 99 17.47 11.10 11.82
N SER A 100 16.76 9.98 11.67
CA SER A 100 16.86 9.11 10.50
C SER A 100 16.17 9.73 9.28
N SER A 101 16.81 9.62 8.11
CA SER A 101 16.19 10.01 6.84
C SER A 101 15.00 9.15 6.47
N LEU A 102 14.80 8.02 7.16
CA LEU A 102 13.68 7.11 6.93
C LEU A 102 12.49 7.39 7.87
N CYS A 103 12.57 8.42 8.71
CA CYS A 103 11.51 8.71 9.67
C CYS A 103 10.28 9.34 9.02
N GLU A 104 10.47 10.23 8.06
CA GLU A 104 9.34 10.90 7.40
C GLU A 104 8.69 9.99 6.34
N HIS A 105 7.38 9.85 6.43
CA HIS A 105 6.57 9.01 5.56
C HIS A 105 5.55 9.83 4.80
N VAL A 106 5.24 9.39 3.58
CA VAL A 106 4.07 9.87 2.82
C VAL A 106 2.87 8.99 3.15
N LEU A 107 1.69 9.59 3.11
CA LEU A 107 0.43 8.89 3.35
C LEU A 107 -0.43 8.99 2.09
N TYR A 108 -0.84 7.85 1.57
CA TYR A 108 -1.75 7.73 0.44
C TYR A 108 -3.04 7.06 0.87
N LYS A 109 -4.13 7.33 0.17
CA LYS A 109 -5.39 6.64 0.43
C LYS A 109 -6.17 6.42 -0.84
N ILE A 110 -7.12 5.48 -0.77
CA ILE A 110 -8.15 5.29 -1.77
C ILE A 110 -9.45 4.99 -1.04
N THR A 111 -10.52 5.70 -1.40
CA THR A 111 -11.86 5.43 -0.88
C THR A 111 -12.56 4.43 -1.78
N LYS A 112 -13.64 3.82 -1.27
CA LYS A 112 -14.45 2.89 -2.07
C LYS A 112 -14.98 3.57 -3.35
N ASN A 113 -15.45 4.81 -3.23
CA ASN A 113 -15.96 5.55 -4.40
C ASN A 113 -14.87 5.80 -5.44
N MET A 114 -13.67 6.22 -5.00
CA MET A 114 -12.52 6.41 -5.89
C MET A 114 -12.13 5.11 -6.58
N TRP A 115 -12.14 4.00 -5.83
CA TRP A 115 -11.80 2.69 -6.37
C TRP A 115 -12.81 2.25 -7.45
N GLU A 116 -14.10 2.43 -7.21
CA GLU A 116 -15.14 2.10 -8.18
C GLU A 116 -14.99 2.91 -9.48
N ILE A 117 -14.74 4.20 -9.38
CA ILE A 117 -14.49 5.07 -10.54
C ILE A 117 -13.25 4.63 -11.30
N PHE A 118 -12.17 4.32 -10.58
CA PHE A 118 -10.91 3.88 -11.17
C PHE A 118 -11.06 2.57 -11.94
N GLN A 119 -11.91 1.65 -11.45
CA GLN A 119 -12.18 0.38 -12.14
C GLN A 119 -12.93 0.56 -13.46
N GLU A 120 -13.72 1.62 -13.60
CA GLU A 120 -14.49 1.91 -14.81
C GLU A 120 -13.63 2.47 -15.94
N GLU A 121 -12.44 2.96 -15.64
CA GLU A 121 -11.49 3.45 -16.64
C GLU A 121 -10.66 2.30 -17.21
#